data_c45c6936fe15d4ef72db1089705c4f3d
#
_entry.id   c45c6936fe15d4ef72db1089705c4f3d
#
_cell.length_a   1.000
_cell.length_b   1.000
_cell.length_c   1.000
_cell.angle_alpha   90.00
_cell.angle_beta   90.00
_cell.angle_gamma   90.00
#
_symmetry.space_group_name_H-M   'P 1'
#
loop_
_entity.id
_entity.type
_entity.pdbx_description
1 polymer ?
#
loop_
_entity_poly.entity_id
_entity_poly.type
_entity_poly.pdbx_seq_one_letter_code
_entity_poly.pdbx_strand_id
1 'polypeptide(L)'
;TEWEKFSFAFHVNKRTRCGVYEIRLLGEGTVWLDGASLMPEETRDGIWKEVYEHIKALAPPVIRFPGGCFADCYCWLDGVGERDQRPYRFNRHWGGYEDNSFGTDEYMAFCESIGCEPMICVNFGSGTPEEAAAWVEYCNGGEDTFYGSMRAKNGHPQPYHVKYWDIGNETFGDWEI
;
A
#
# COMPACT_ATOMS: atom_id res chain seq x y z
N THR A 1 10.00 -23.23 -15.32
CA THR A 1 9.89 -23.05 -13.87
C THR A 1 8.97 -21.87 -13.64
N GLU A 2 7.82 -22.10 -13.05
CA GLU A 2 6.84 -21.07 -12.75
C GLU A 2 6.96 -20.70 -11.27
N TRP A 3 6.63 -19.44 -10.92
CA TRP A 3 6.52 -19.02 -9.54
C TRP A 3 5.27 -19.60 -8.93
N GLU A 4 5.38 -20.12 -7.72
CA GLU A 4 4.26 -20.66 -6.97
C GLU A 4 4.21 -20.01 -5.60
N LYS A 5 2.99 -19.56 -5.19
CA LYS A 5 2.78 -18.95 -3.89
C LYS A 5 2.45 -20.01 -2.85
N PHE A 6 3.23 -20.04 -1.78
CA PHE A 6 3.01 -20.91 -0.63
C PHE A 6 2.56 -20.10 0.56
N SER A 7 1.49 -20.53 1.21
CA SER A 7 0.99 -19.95 2.46
C SER A 7 0.74 -21.05 3.48
N PHE A 8 1.13 -20.80 4.72
CA PHE A 8 0.86 -21.69 5.82
C PHE A 8 0.70 -20.90 7.13
N ALA A 9 -0.08 -21.43 8.05
CA ALA A 9 -0.23 -20.87 9.39
C ALA A 9 0.49 -21.76 10.40
N PHE A 10 1.07 -21.16 11.42
CA PHE A 10 1.66 -21.87 12.54
C PHE A 10 1.39 -21.15 13.86
N HIS A 11 1.36 -21.92 14.94
CA HIS A 11 1.15 -21.35 16.27
C HIS A 11 2.47 -21.14 16.99
N VAL A 12 2.65 -19.94 17.57
CA VAL A 12 3.83 -19.61 18.38
C VAL A 12 3.55 -19.96 19.83
N ASN A 13 4.21 -21.00 20.33
CA ASN A 13 3.99 -21.51 21.70
C ASN A 13 4.67 -20.68 22.79
N LYS A 14 5.59 -19.78 22.43
CA LYS A 14 6.36 -19.00 23.39
C LYS A 14 6.56 -17.57 22.90
N ARG A 15 6.25 -16.61 23.77
CA ARG A 15 6.57 -15.21 23.51
C ARG A 15 8.08 -15.02 23.46
N THR A 16 8.60 -14.42 22.40
CA THR A 16 10.01 -14.07 22.25
C THR A 16 10.13 -12.64 21.70
N ARG A 17 11.22 -11.97 22.02
CA ARG A 17 11.56 -10.66 21.44
C ARG A 17 12.33 -10.79 20.13
N CYS A 18 12.88 -11.97 19.89
CA CYS A 18 13.65 -12.28 18.69
C CYS A 18 13.31 -13.71 18.27
N GLY A 19 12.77 -13.85 17.09
CA GLY A 19 12.51 -15.13 16.43
C GLY A 19 13.33 -15.23 15.15
N VAL A 20 13.65 -16.46 14.76
CA VAL A 20 14.29 -16.75 13.47
C VAL A 20 13.31 -17.54 12.65
N TYR A 21 12.99 -17.01 11.47
CA TYR A 21 12.31 -17.77 10.43
C TYR A 21 13.36 -18.32 9.48
N GLU A 22 13.38 -19.62 9.28
CA GLU A 22 14.41 -20.31 8.51
C GLU A 22 13.77 -21.20 7.43
N ILE A 23 14.20 -21.01 6.20
CA ILE A 23 13.86 -21.90 5.08
C ILE A 23 15.07 -22.75 4.78
N ARG A 24 14.91 -24.07 4.81
CA ARG A 24 15.99 -25.03 4.54
C ARG A 24 15.70 -25.82 3.29
N LEU A 25 16.65 -25.83 2.38
CA LEU A 25 16.67 -26.78 1.26
C LEU A 25 17.34 -28.07 1.73
N LEU A 26 16.61 -29.18 1.70
CA LEU A 26 17.13 -30.51 2.02
C LEU A 26 17.42 -31.25 0.73
N GLY A 27 18.71 -31.47 0.44
CA GLY A 27 19.18 -32.15 -0.76
C GLY A 27 19.91 -31.22 -1.73
N GLU A 28 20.23 -31.75 -2.91
CA GLU A 28 20.85 -30.98 -3.97
C GLU A 28 19.80 -30.29 -4.83
N GLY A 29 20.03 -29.03 -5.17
CA GLY A 29 19.11 -28.25 -6.01
C GLY A 29 19.29 -26.77 -5.85
N THR A 30 18.46 -26.00 -6.57
CA THR A 30 18.39 -24.55 -6.48
C THR A 30 16.94 -24.14 -6.26
N VAL A 31 16.71 -23.28 -5.29
CA VAL A 31 15.41 -22.66 -4.99
C VAL A 31 15.55 -21.16 -5.15
N TRP A 32 14.57 -20.56 -5.80
CA TRP A 32 14.43 -19.12 -5.90
C TRP A 32 13.30 -18.71 -4.95
N LEU A 33 13.54 -17.73 -4.10
CA LEU A 33 12.58 -17.24 -3.14
C LEU A 33 12.40 -15.74 -3.34
N ASP A 34 11.16 -15.29 -3.33
CA ASP A 34 10.79 -13.89 -3.42
C ASP A 34 9.53 -13.62 -2.59
N GLY A 35 9.30 -12.35 -2.23
CA GLY A 35 8.08 -11.91 -1.56
C GLY A 35 7.78 -12.57 -0.21
N ALA A 36 8.81 -13.06 0.54
CA ALA A 36 8.61 -13.70 1.82
C ALA A 36 8.04 -12.71 2.85
N SER A 37 6.88 -13.04 3.44
CA SER A 37 6.23 -12.23 4.47
C SER A 37 5.80 -13.09 5.66
N LEU A 38 5.80 -12.50 6.84
CA LEU A 38 5.34 -13.11 8.08
C LEU A 38 4.43 -12.13 8.81
N MET A 39 3.14 -12.44 8.82
CA MET A 39 2.12 -11.58 9.40
C MET A 39 1.28 -12.35 10.44
N PRO A 40 0.78 -11.69 11.49
CA PRO A 40 -0.22 -12.28 12.37
C PRO A 40 -1.47 -12.67 11.57
N GLU A 41 -2.12 -13.79 11.91
CA GLU A 41 -3.34 -14.26 11.24
C GLU A 41 -4.50 -13.25 11.33
N GLU A 42 -4.53 -12.44 12.38
CA GLU A 42 -5.56 -11.43 12.65
C GLU A 42 -5.26 -10.07 11.98
N THR A 43 -4.46 -10.03 10.92
CA THR A 43 -4.29 -8.80 10.13
C THR A 43 -5.49 -8.56 9.22
N ARG A 44 -5.86 -7.28 9.07
CA ARG A 44 -6.82 -6.83 8.05
C ARG A 44 -6.06 -6.15 6.92
N ASP A 45 -6.08 -6.73 5.74
CA ASP A 45 -5.46 -6.17 4.53
C ASP A 45 -4.01 -5.69 4.75
N GLY A 46 -3.25 -6.40 5.60
CA GLY A 46 -1.88 -6.04 5.98
C GLY A 46 -1.79 -5.10 7.19
N ILE A 47 -2.90 -4.63 7.75
CA ILE A 47 -2.92 -3.78 8.95
C ILE A 47 -3.03 -4.67 10.19
N TRP A 48 -2.16 -4.47 11.15
CA TRP A 48 -2.20 -5.17 12.43
C TRP A 48 -3.50 -4.86 13.18
N LYS A 49 -4.12 -5.88 13.75
CA LYS A 49 -5.40 -5.76 14.44
C LYS A 49 -5.41 -4.65 15.50
N GLU A 50 -4.37 -4.60 16.33
CA GLU A 50 -4.28 -3.60 17.39
C GLU A 50 -4.22 -2.17 16.82
N VAL A 51 -3.48 -1.97 15.73
CA VAL A 51 -3.40 -0.67 15.03
C VAL A 51 -4.77 -0.31 14.47
N TYR A 52 -5.41 -1.25 13.78
CA TYR A 52 -6.75 -1.06 13.24
C TYR A 52 -7.77 -0.66 14.32
N GLU A 53 -7.81 -1.40 15.43
CA GLU A 53 -8.76 -1.13 16.52
C GLU A 53 -8.49 0.22 17.22
N HIS A 54 -7.24 0.61 17.38
CA HIS A 54 -6.90 1.91 17.94
C HIS A 54 -7.30 3.06 17.03
N ILE A 55 -7.04 2.97 15.72
CA ILE A 55 -7.43 4.00 14.78
C ILE A 55 -8.96 4.08 14.71
N LYS A 56 -9.65 2.94 14.67
CA LYS A 56 -11.11 2.90 14.70
C LYS A 56 -11.69 3.54 15.96
N ALA A 57 -11.08 3.30 17.13
CA ALA A 57 -11.50 3.90 18.40
C ALA A 57 -11.26 5.42 18.45
N LEU A 58 -10.25 5.94 17.76
CA LEU A 58 -10.02 7.38 17.61
C LEU A 58 -11.11 8.04 16.76
N ALA A 59 -11.78 7.27 15.87
CA ALA A 59 -12.79 7.73 14.95
C ALA A 59 -12.39 9.01 14.19
N PRO A 60 -11.23 9.03 13.50
CA PRO A 60 -10.78 10.22 12.80
C PRO A 60 -11.76 10.54 11.68
N PRO A 61 -12.12 11.83 11.46
CA PRO A 61 -13.00 12.20 10.36
C PRO A 61 -12.32 12.05 8.99
N VAL A 62 -11.01 12.20 8.94
CA VAL A 62 -10.19 12.13 7.70
C VAL A 62 -8.87 11.44 8.03
N ILE A 63 -8.37 10.63 7.10
CA ILE A 63 -7.00 10.10 7.11
C ILE A 63 -6.32 10.48 5.80
N ARG A 64 -5.04 10.87 5.86
CA ARG A 64 -4.22 11.22 4.69
C ARG A 64 -3.31 10.06 4.29
N PHE A 65 -3.22 9.82 2.97
CA PHE A 65 -2.31 8.83 2.37
C PHE A 65 -1.78 9.33 1.00
N PRO A 66 -0.51 9.03 0.65
CA PRO A 66 0.56 8.69 1.55
C PRO A 66 0.93 9.89 2.44
N GLY A 67 1.79 9.68 3.45
CA GLY A 67 2.10 10.73 4.41
C GLY A 67 3.59 11.12 4.44
N GLY A 68 3.84 12.31 4.98
CA GLY A 68 5.18 12.88 5.10
C GLY A 68 5.87 13.06 3.75
N CYS A 69 7.18 13.29 3.77
CA CYS A 69 7.98 13.52 2.56
C CYS A 69 7.97 12.32 1.59
N PHE A 70 7.54 11.15 2.03
CA PHE A 70 7.34 10.01 1.15
C PHE A 70 6.29 10.28 0.06
N ALA A 71 5.28 11.11 0.32
CA ALA A 71 4.26 11.49 -0.67
C ALA A 71 4.89 12.10 -1.94
N ASP A 72 5.96 12.89 -1.79
CA ASP A 72 6.61 13.60 -2.90
C ASP A 72 7.56 12.73 -3.75
N CYS A 73 7.65 11.44 -3.42
CA CYS A 73 8.33 10.45 -4.25
C CYS A 73 7.52 9.18 -4.51
N TYR A 74 6.26 9.14 -4.07
CA TYR A 74 5.40 7.98 -4.22
C TYR A 74 4.77 7.92 -5.60
N CYS A 75 5.02 6.83 -6.32
CA CYS A 75 4.32 6.49 -7.56
C CYS A 75 3.09 5.63 -7.23
N TRP A 76 1.91 6.17 -7.34
CA TRP A 76 0.67 5.48 -6.95
C TRP A 76 0.39 4.22 -7.80
N LEU A 77 0.87 4.18 -9.04
CA LEU A 77 0.75 3.01 -9.91
C LEU A 77 1.49 1.79 -9.37
N ASP A 78 2.57 2.00 -8.61
CA ASP A 78 3.29 0.91 -7.95
C ASP A 78 2.48 0.24 -6.84
N GLY A 79 1.45 0.93 -6.31
CA GLY A 79 0.61 0.47 -5.22
C GLY A 79 -0.77 -0.06 -5.65
N VAL A 80 -0.99 -0.40 -6.92
CA VAL A 80 -2.27 -0.94 -7.43
C VAL A 80 -2.07 -2.28 -8.15
N GLY A 81 -3.14 -3.06 -8.30
CA GLY A 81 -3.09 -4.40 -8.89
C GLY A 81 -2.60 -5.48 -7.91
N GLU A 82 -2.21 -6.61 -8.45
CA GLU A 82 -1.79 -7.78 -7.67
C GLU A 82 -0.58 -7.48 -6.78
N ARG A 83 -0.72 -7.66 -5.46
CA ARG A 83 0.30 -7.30 -4.47
C ARG A 83 1.64 -7.97 -4.71
N ASP A 84 1.64 -9.25 -5.10
CA ASP A 84 2.86 -10.02 -5.34
C ASP A 84 3.61 -9.58 -6.61
N GLN A 85 3.00 -8.72 -7.43
CA GLN A 85 3.57 -8.16 -8.66
C GLN A 85 4.04 -6.71 -8.48
N ARG A 86 3.76 -6.09 -7.32
CA ARG A 86 4.12 -4.70 -7.07
C ARG A 86 5.63 -4.56 -6.88
N PRO A 87 6.24 -3.48 -7.42
CA PRO A 87 7.67 -3.31 -7.34
C PRO A 87 8.13 -2.88 -5.94
N TYR A 88 9.32 -3.32 -5.56
CA TYR A 88 10.03 -2.76 -4.42
C TYR A 88 10.69 -1.44 -4.82
N ARG A 89 10.46 -0.37 -4.03
CA ARG A 89 11.07 0.94 -4.25
C ARG A 89 11.89 1.36 -3.05
N PHE A 90 13.06 1.94 -3.32
CA PHE A 90 13.86 2.53 -2.24
C PHE A 90 13.22 3.83 -1.76
N ASN A 91 12.96 3.91 -0.46
CA ASN A 91 12.44 5.13 0.17
C ASN A 91 13.60 6.10 0.43
N ARG A 92 13.64 7.19 -0.31
CA ARG A 92 14.73 8.17 -0.25
C ARG A 92 14.72 9.02 1.02
N HIS A 93 13.54 9.23 1.62
CA HIS A 93 13.37 10.09 2.79
C HIS A 93 13.60 9.34 4.10
N TRP A 94 13.11 8.11 4.20
CA TRP A 94 13.15 7.33 5.43
C TRP A 94 14.17 6.19 5.41
N GLY A 95 14.73 5.90 4.24
CA GLY A 95 15.58 4.74 4.03
C GLY A 95 14.79 3.43 3.99
N GLY A 96 15.46 2.34 3.56
CA GLY A 96 14.79 1.05 3.39
C GLY A 96 14.02 0.92 2.08
N TYR A 97 13.25 -0.13 1.96
CA TYR A 97 12.46 -0.43 0.77
C TYR A 97 10.98 -0.52 1.11
N GLU A 98 10.17 0.07 0.25
CA GLU A 98 8.72 -0.05 0.24
C GLU A 98 8.33 -1.20 -0.68
N ASP A 99 7.53 -2.12 -0.18
CA ASP A 99 7.01 -3.26 -0.96
C ASP A 99 5.71 -2.93 -1.70
N ASN A 100 5.17 -1.74 -1.48
CA ASN A 100 3.92 -1.25 -2.04
C ASN A 100 2.71 -2.16 -1.76
N SER A 101 2.79 -3.02 -0.74
CA SER A 101 1.72 -3.95 -0.38
C SER A 101 0.46 -3.25 0.15
N PHE A 102 0.59 -1.99 0.57
CA PHE A 102 -0.51 -1.12 0.97
C PHE A 102 -0.56 0.09 0.03
N GLY A 103 -1.54 0.11 -0.86
CA GLY A 103 -1.72 1.17 -1.85
C GLY A 103 -3.14 1.73 -1.85
N THR A 104 -3.56 2.26 -3.00
CA THR A 104 -4.84 2.98 -3.11
C THR A 104 -6.03 2.12 -2.71
N ASP A 105 -6.14 0.90 -3.22
CA ASP A 105 -7.32 0.05 -3.00
C ASP A 105 -7.42 -0.41 -1.54
N GLU A 106 -6.30 -0.79 -0.92
CA GLU A 106 -6.23 -1.14 0.50
C GLU A 106 -6.56 0.06 1.39
N TYR A 107 -6.04 1.24 1.02
CA TYR A 107 -6.32 2.46 1.76
C TYR A 107 -7.80 2.86 1.70
N MET A 108 -8.45 2.74 0.54
CA MET A 108 -9.89 3.01 0.40
C MET A 108 -10.73 2.03 1.21
N ALA A 109 -10.41 0.73 1.15
CA ALA A 109 -11.08 -0.29 1.95
C ALA A 109 -10.91 -0.04 3.46
N PHE A 110 -9.71 0.41 3.87
CA PHE A 110 -9.46 0.79 5.25
C PHE A 110 -10.32 1.98 5.69
N CYS A 111 -10.32 3.08 4.92
CA CYS A 111 -11.14 4.26 5.23
C CYS A 111 -12.63 3.92 5.33
N GLU A 112 -13.16 3.15 4.40
CA GLU A 112 -14.54 2.67 4.43
C GLU A 112 -14.82 1.84 5.69
N SER A 113 -13.93 0.92 6.05
CA SER A 113 -14.12 0.02 7.18
C SER A 113 -14.15 0.70 8.56
N ILE A 114 -13.48 1.84 8.69
CA ILE A 114 -13.48 2.66 9.93
C ILE A 114 -14.44 3.85 9.87
N GLY A 115 -15.01 4.15 8.69
CA GLY A 115 -15.98 5.21 8.49
C GLY A 115 -15.35 6.61 8.44
N CYS A 116 -14.15 6.75 7.86
CA CYS A 116 -13.51 8.06 7.66
C CYS A 116 -13.45 8.45 6.17
N GLU A 117 -13.32 9.75 5.90
CA GLU A 117 -13.08 10.25 4.56
C GLU A 117 -11.61 10.07 4.17
N PRO A 118 -11.31 9.56 2.97
CA PRO A 118 -9.95 9.51 2.46
C PRO A 118 -9.48 10.89 2.00
N MET A 119 -8.22 11.21 2.26
CA MET A 119 -7.50 12.37 1.72
C MET A 119 -6.23 11.88 1.05
N ILE A 120 -6.10 12.09 -0.24
CA ILE A 120 -4.92 11.66 -1.01
C ILE A 120 -3.97 12.82 -1.20
N CYS A 121 -2.68 12.59 -0.92
CA CYS A 121 -1.60 13.51 -1.18
C CYS A 121 -0.88 13.10 -2.46
N VAL A 122 -1.01 13.90 -3.52
CA VAL A 122 -0.34 13.61 -4.80
C VAL A 122 1.15 13.97 -4.74
N ASN A 123 1.94 13.23 -5.50
CA ASN A 123 3.38 13.45 -5.61
C ASN A 123 3.66 14.78 -6.34
N PHE A 124 4.09 15.78 -5.59
CA PHE A 124 4.46 17.09 -6.14
C PHE A 124 5.98 17.25 -6.32
N GLY A 125 6.79 16.45 -5.64
CA GLY A 125 8.25 16.55 -5.71
C GLY A 125 8.82 15.93 -6.98
N SER A 126 8.54 14.66 -7.26
CA SER A 126 9.08 13.92 -8.41
C SER A 126 8.02 13.49 -9.44
N GLY A 127 6.74 13.69 -9.13
CA GLY A 127 5.63 13.36 -10.00
C GLY A 127 5.33 14.42 -11.05
N THR A 128 4.31 14.18 -11.86
CA THR A 128 3.82 15.12 -12.88
C THR A 128 2.34 15.45 -12.66
N PRO A 129 1.84 16.58 -13.20
CA PRO A 129 0.42 16.88 -13.18
C PRO A 129 -0.44 15.79 -13.83
N GLU A 130 0.08 15.13 -14.86
CA GLU A 130 -0.59 14.04 -15.57
C GLU A 130 -0.71 12.80 -14.68
N GLU A 131 0.31 12.49 -13.89
CA GLU A 131 0.30 11.40 -12.91
C GLU A 131 -0.73 11.68 -11.81
N ALA A 132 -0.80 12.90 -11.30
CA ALA A 132 -1.80 13.32 -10.34
C ALA A 132 -3.22 13.23 -10.92
N ALA A 133 -3.44 13.73 -12.13
CA ALA A 133 -4.73 13.63 -12.82
C ALA A 133 -5.14 12.17 -13.06
N ALA A 134 -4.20 11.31 -13.43
CA ALA A 134 -4.42 9.88 -13.60
C ALA A 134 -4.87 9.20 -12.29
N TRP A 135 -4.30 9.60 -11.15
CA TRP A 135 -4.72 9.08 -9.86
C TRP A 135 -6.14 9.54 -9.47
N VAL A 136 -6.47 10.81 -9.77
CA VAL A 136 -7.85 11.30 -9.62
C VAL A 136 -8.81 10.48 -10.47
N GLU A 137 -8.46 10.22 -11.74
CA GLU A 137 -9.28 9.39 -12.63
C GLU A 137 -9.40 7.95 -12.13
N TYR A 138 -8.30 7.35 -11.63
CA TYR A 138 -8.35 6.02 -11.01
C TYR A 138 -9.37 5.99 -9.85
N CYS A 139 -9.34 6.97 -8.98
CA CYS A 139 -10.23 7.01 -7.82
C CYS A 139 -11.67 7.38 -8.19
N ASN A 140 -11.88 8.32 -9.11
CA ASN A 140 -13.18 8.97 -9.30
C ASN A 140 -13.78 8.80 -10.71
N GLY A 141 -12.99 8.34 -11.68
CA GLY A 141 -13.46 8.10 -13.03
C GLY A 141 -14.39 6.89 -13.14
N GLY A 142 -15.30 6.91 -14.11
CA GLY A 142 -16.14 5.78 -14.44
C GLY A 142 -15.36 4.64 -15.10
N GLU A 143 -15.98 3.48 -15.22
CA GLU A 143 -15.37 2.30 -15.88
C GLU A 143 -15.08 2.52 -17.38
N ASP A 144 -15.66 3.54 -17.98
CA ASP A 144 -15.45 3.96 -19.36
C ASP A 144 -14.19 4.82 -19.56
N THR A 145 -13.54 5.24 -18.47
CA THR A 145 -12.27 5.94 -18.53
C THR A 145 -11.09 4.96 -18.44
N PHE A 146 -9.89 5.40 -18.84
CA PHE A 146 -8.72 4.52 -18.85
C PHE A 146 -8.36 3.99 -17.45
N TYR A 147 -8.17 4.90 -16.50
CA TYR A 147 -7.79 4.51 -15.13
C TYR A 147 -8.98 4.01 -14.30
N GLY A 148 -10.20 4.47 -14.58
CA GLY A 148 -11.41 3.88 -13.98
C GLY A 148 -11.62 2.42 -14.42
N SER A 149 -11.33 2.07 -15.69
CA SER A 149 -11.36 0.68 -16.15
C SER A 149 -10.27 -0.17 -15.49
N MET A 150 -9.10 0.40 -15.19
CA MET A 150 -8.03 -0.28 -14.45
C MET A 150 -8.49 -0.60 -13.02
N ARG A 151 -9.09 0.36 -12.31
CA ARG A 151 -9.69 0.13 -10.99
C ARG A 151 -10.74 -0.99 -11.03
N ALA A 152 -11.62 -0.97 -12.03
CA ALA A 152 -12.65 -2.01 -12.19
C ALA A 152 -12.04 -3.40 -12.39
N LYS A 153 -10.96 -3.52 -13.18
CA LYS A 153 -10.21 -4.78 -13.36
C LYS A 153 -9.53 -5.25 -12.08
N ASN A 154 -9.15 -4.33 -11.20
CA ASN A 154 -8.60 -4.63 -9.87
C ASN A 154 -9.69 -5.04 -8.85
N GLY A 155 -10.95 -5.18 -9.29
CA GLY A 155 -12.07 -5.64 -8.46
C GLY A 155 -12.93 -4.53 -7.86
N HIS A 156 -12.69 -3.27 -8.23
CA HIS A 156 -13.38 -2.09 -7.69
C HIS A 156 -14.10 -1.30 -8.79
N PRO A 157 -15.25 -1.80 -9.31
CA PRO A 157 -15.92 -1.16 -10.45
C PRO A 157 -16.48 0.23 -10.12
N GLN A 158 -16.92 0.44 -8.87
CA GLN A 158 -17.48 1.73 -8.48
C GLN A 158 -16.40 2.76 -8.14
N PRO A 159 -16.56 4.04 -8.54
CA PRO A 159 -15.68 5.11 -8.10
C PRO A 159 -15.64 5.24 -6.57
N TYR A 160 -14.47 5.57 -6.04
CA TYR A 160 -14.27 5.80 -4.60
C TYR A 160 -14.80 7.16 -4.13
N HIS A 161 -15.03 8.10 -5.05
CA HIS A 161 -15.54 9.45 -4.75
C HIS A 161 -14.66 10.22 -3.77
N VAL A 162 -13.34 10.13 -3.92
CA VAL A 162 -12.38 10.86 -3.09
C VAL A 162 -12.59 12.37 -3.26
N LYS A 163 -12.84 13.06 -2.14
CA LYS A 163 -13.17 14.49 -2.10
C LYS A 163 -11.96 15.37 -1.78
N TYR A 164 -11.01 14.84 -1.01
CA TYR A 164 -9.90 15.62 -0.48
C TYR A 164 -8.60 15.21 -1.13
N TRP A 165 -7.93 16.19 -1.70
CA TRP A 165 -6.66 16.03 -2.42
C TRP A 165 -5.68 17.08 -1.90
N ASP A 166 -4.52 16.63 -1.47
CA ASP A 166 -3.39 17.45 -1.04
C ASP A 166 -2.34 17.48 -2.14
N ILE A 167 -1.66 18.60 -2.33
CA ILE A 167 -0.66 18.78 -3.38
C ILE A 167 0.71 18.83 -2.72
N GLY A 168 1.35 17.65 -2.65
CA GLY A 168 2.64 17.48 -2.02
C GLY A 168 2.63 17.60 -0.50
N ASN A 169 3.78 17.39 0.09
CA ASN A 169 4.01 17.49 1.52
C ASN A 169 5.13 18.48 1.81
N GLU A 170 4.91 19.46 2.68
CA GLU A 170 5.94 20.39 3.15
C GLU A 170 6.75 21.07 2.02
N THR A 171 6.08 21.46 0.95
CA THR A 171 6.65 21.97 -0.31
C THR A 171 7.38 23.33 -0.18
N PHE A 172 7.81 23.69 1.01
CA PHE A 172 8.53 24.92 1.32
C PHE A 172 10.05 24.70 1.52
N GLY A 173 10.51 23.46 1.54
CA GLY A 173 11.90 23.12 1.81
C GLY A 173 12.75 22.93 0.55
N ASP A 174 14.05 23.23 0.64
CA ASP A 174 15.02 23.03 -0.46
C ASP A 174 15.17 21.55 -0.85
N TRP A 175 14.66 20.65 -0.02
CA TRP A 175 14.65 19.19 -0.26
C TRP A 175 13.53 18.71 -1.20
N GLU A 176 12.60 19.58 -1.56
CA GLU A 176 11.44 19.31 -2.43
C GLU A 176 11.67 19.76 -3.88
N ILE A 177 12.86 20.27 -4.24
CA ILE A 177 13.17 20.83 -5.56
C ILE A 177 14.14 19.92 -6.32
#